data_01f8697068ee38c5188bd21f5fe42f10
#
_entry.id   01f8697068ee38c5188bd21f5fe42f10
#
_cell.length_a   1.000
_cell.length_b   1.000
_cell.length_c   1.000
_cell.angle_alpha   90.00
_cell.angle_beta   90.00
_cell.angle_gamma   90.00
#
_symmetry.space_group_name_H-M   'P 1'
#
loop_
_entity.id
_entity.type
_entity.pdbx_description
1 polymer ?
#
loop_
_entity_poly.entity_id
_entity_poly.type
_entity_poly.pdbx_seq_one_letter_code
_entity_poly.pdbx_strand_id
1 'polypeptide(L)'
;MDTYALAVQQLKKAIENAIEKAISNGELPQAETAPFIIETPADRSHGDFATNAAMAGAKAFRMPPFKIAQAITSNLDLEGTMFDRFETADPGFINFFLGTEFYSAVIREILANPEAYGRSEYGRDEKVMVEFVSANPTGPMHMGNARGGALGDCLAAVLDKAGYNAWREFYVNDAGNQIEKFGCSLEARYLQIFKGDEIEFPEDGYQGEDIKDLAKEYADLNGDSLVNVSAEERKKALVDYALPKNIEKMQADMEKYKIFYDKWFFESELHKSGAVKAVVDLLTKKGLTYEKEGAVWYKNKEVLTQKLLKEGKSQKYIDNLELKDDVLIRQNGNPTYFTADIAYHKNKFDRGFTTLIDVWGADHHGHVMRMKGAMDAIGYDGDKLNVVLMQLVKLVKDGELVKMSKRTGKAIQLGDLLDEVPVDSARFLFNTKEANTQMDFDLDLAVSQDNQNPVYYVQYAHARICSIFKSLAKEGISPRECTDAELALLTAPEEKELINHLASYTNEIISAAKDYDPTKVTRYVTQLATLFHKFYNACRVKGEEEGLMQARLALCNCVRAVIKNVLTMFNISCPESM
;
A
#
# COMPACT_ATOMS: atom_id res chain seq x y z
N MET A 1 0.68 11.68 -21.01
CA MET A 1 1.20 10.33 -21.30
C MET A 1 2.70 10.43 -21.14
N ASP A 2 3.30 9.57 -20.33
CA ASP A 2 4.74 9.56 -20.14
C ASP A 2 5.49 8.95 -21.35
N THR A 3 6.81 9.15 -21.39
CA THR A 3 7.65 8.67 -22.49
C THR A 3 7.57 7.15 -22.68
N TYR A 4 7.49 6.38 -21.60
CA TYR A 4 7.37 4.93 -21.68
C TYR A 4 6.03 4.51 -22.33
N ALA A 5 4.93 5.08 -21.88
CA ALA A 5 3.59 4.79 -22.43
C ALA A 5 3.50 5.24 -23.90
N LEU A 6 4.13 6.37 -24.25
CA LEU A 6 4.21 6.83 -25.64
C LEU A 6 4.98 5.84 -26.52
N ALA A 7 6.13 5.34 -26.07
CA ALA A 7 6.91 4.33 -26.79
C ALA A 7 6.10 3.05 -27.03
N VAL A 8 5.40 2.53 -26.00
CA VAL A 8 4.52 1.35 -26.12
C VAL A 8 3.41 1.60 -27.13
N GLN A 9 2.80 2.79 -27.12
CA GLN A 9 1.73 3.16 -28.07
C GLN A 9 2.24 3.24 -29.50
N GLN A 10 3.41 3.88 -29.73
CA GLN A 10 4.06 3.94 -31.04
C GLN A 10 4.35 2.54 -31.57
N LEU A 11 4.93 1.68 -30.73
CA LEU A 11 5.27 0.30 -31.09
C LEU A 11 4.02 -0.50 -31.46
N LYS A 12 2.97 -0.40 -30.65
CA LYS A 12 1.70 -1.09 -30.94
C LYS A 12 1.16 -0.69 -32.29
N LYS A 13 1.13 0.60 -32.59
CA LYS A 13 0.64 1.13 -33.87
C LYS A 13 1.53 0.69 -35.05
N ALA A 14 2.86 0.67 -34.88
CA ALA A 14 3.77 0.18 -35.91
C ALA A 14 3.54 -1.31 -36.24
N ILE A 15 3.32 -2.15 -35.22
CA ILE A 15 3.00 -3.57 -35.39
C ILE A 15 1.64 -3.74 -36.07
N GLU A 16 0.59 -3.04 -35.64
CA GLU A 16 -0.74 -3.08 -36.26
C GLU A 16 -0.66 -2.67 -37.76
N ASN A 17 0.02 -1.58 -38.08
CA ASN A 17 0.23 -1.14 -39.46
C ASN A 17 1.01 -2.18 -40.28
N ALA A 18 2.02 -2.83 -39.70
CA ALA A 18 2.81 -3.87 -40.38
C ALA A 18 1.95 -5.11 -40.70
N ILE A 19 1.06 -5.52 -39.79
CA ILE A 19 0.11 -6.62 -40.01
C ILE A 19 -0.84 -6.26 -41.16
N GLU A 20 -1.41 -5.05 -41.17
CA GLU A 20 -2.31 -4.59 -42.23
C GLU A 20 -1.61 -4.56 -43.61
N LYS A 21 -0.37 -4.07 -43.66
CA LYS A 21 0.46 -4.09 -44.89
C LYS A 21 0.73 -5.51 -45.34
N ALA A 22 1.10 -6.42 -44.45
CA ALA A 22 1.36 -7.82 -44.78
C ALA A 22 0.11 -8.54 -45.33
N ILE A 23 -1.09 -8.24 -44.79
CA ILE A 23 -2.35 -8.73 -45.34
C ILE A 23 -2.61 -8.15 -46.73
N SER A 24 -2.41 -6.84 -46.92
CA SER A 24 -2.63 -6.16 -48.21
C SER A 24 -1.70 -6.65 -49.28
N ASN A 25 -0.46 -6.99 -48.92
CA ASN A 25 0.55 -7.56 -49.83
C ASN A 25 0.34 -9.06 -50.12
N GLY A 26 -0.62 -9.71 -49.45
CA GLY A 26 -0.89 -11.14 -49.61
C GLY A 26 0.12 -12.06 -48.89
N GLU A 27 0.97 -11.51 -48.03
CA GLU A 27 1.92 -12.28 -47.18
C GLU A 27 1.23 -12.95 -46.01
N LEU A 28 0.16 -12.33 -45.48
CA LEU A 28 -0.74 -12.88 -44.49
C LEU A 28 -2.15 -13.04 -45.08
N PRO A 29 -2.89 -14.12 -44.73
CA PRO A 29 -4.28 -14.27 -45.10
C PRO A 29 -5.17 -13.14 -44.53
N GLN A 30 -6.27 -12.84 -45.21
CA GLN A 30 -7.29 -11.93 -44.71
C GLN A 30 -7.91 -12.50 -43.42
N ALA A 31 -7.64 -11.91 -42.30
CA ALA A 31 -8.19 -12.26 -41.00
C ALA A 31 -8.18 -11.06 -40.04
N GLU A 32 -9.01 -11.12 -39.01
CA GLU A 32 -8.99 -10.14 -37.92
C GLU A 32 -7.73 -10.31 -37.07
N THR A 33 -7.08 -9.20 -36.73
CA THR A 33 -5.88 -9.21 -35.88
C THR A 33 -6.26 -9.65 -34.48
N ALA A 34 -5.64 -10.73 -33.99
CA ALA A 34 -5.81 -11.16 -32.61
C ALA A 34 -5.19 -10.15 -31.64
N PRO A 35 -5.78 -9.97 -30.45
CA PRO A 35 -5.16 -9.17 -29.40
C PRO A 35 -3.76 -9.70 -29.05
N PHE A 36 -2.79 -8.82 -28.98
CA PHE A 36 -1.42 -9.14 -28.63
C PHE A 36 -0.91 -8.24 -27.49
N ILE A 37 0.16 -8.65 -26.86
CA ILE A 37 0.82 -7.90 -25.77
C ILE A 37 2.18 -7.37 -26.23
N ILE A 38 2.60 -6.29 -25.58
CA ILE A 38 3.95 -5.75 -25.61
C ILE A 38 4.44 -5.80 -24.16
N GLU A 39 5.57 -6.45 -23.94
CA GLU A 39 6.14 -6.65 -22.61
C GLU A 39 7.64 -6.36 -22.58
N THR A 40 8.18 -6.11 -21.41
CA THR A 40 9.62 -5.99 -21.19
C THR A 40 10.19 -7.38 -20.93
N PRO A 41 11.12 -7.90 -21.76
CA PRO A 41 11.74 -9.20 -21.54
C PRO A 41 12.49 -9.24 -20.21
N ALA A 42 12.44 -10.40 -19.53
CA ALA A 42 13.22 -10.63 -18.31
C ALA A 42 14.73 -10.61 -18.58
N ASP A 43 15.14 -11.15 -19.73
CA ASP A 43 16.52 -11.10 -20.22
C ASP A 43 16.68 -9.95 -21.24
N ARG A 44 17.47 -8.96 -20.89
CA ARG A 44 17.74 -7.77 -21.70
C ARG A 44 18.47 -8.06 -23.01
N SER A 45 19.07 -9.25 -23.16
CA SER A 45 19.64 -9.68 -24.45
C SER A 45 18.55 -9.84 -25.53
N HIS A 46 17.30 -10.02 -25.12
CA HIS A 46 16.12 -10.09 -25.99
C HIS A 46 15.50 -8.72 -26.27
N GLY A 47 16.23 -7.62 -26.07
CA GLY A 47 15.76 -6.26 -26.32
C GLY A 47 15.12 -5.57 -25.11
N ASP A 48 14.60 -4.37 -25.36
CA ASP A 48 13.91 -3.56 -24.35
C ASP A 48 12.42 -3.87 -24.28
N PHE A 49 11.82 -4.23 -25.43
CA PHE A 49 10.44 -4.68 -25.54
C PHE A 49 10.35 -5.92 -26.43
N ALA A 50 9.33 -6.73 -26.19
CA ALA A 50 8.99 -7.88 -27.02
C ALA A 50 7.47 -7.93 -27.25
N THR A 51 7.07 -8.52 -28.39
CA THR A 51 5.67 -8.80 -28.66
C THR A 51 5.44 -10.25 -29.04
N ASN A 52 4.29 -10.77 -28.65
CA ASN A 52 3.78 -12.08 -29.04
C ASN A 52 2.79 -12.01 -30.22
N ALA A 53 2.75 -10.91 -30.97
CA ALA A 53 1.75 -10.67 -32.03
C ALA A 53 1.67 -11.82 -33.04
N ALA A 54 2.79 -12.37 -33.46
CA ALA A 54 2.83 -13.48 -34.38
C ALA A 54 2.25 -14.79 -33.78
N MET A 55 2.54 -15.06 -32.53
CA MET A 55 2.00 -16.24 -31.81
C MET A 55 0.48 -16.09 -31.59
N ALA A 56 0.03 -14.92 -31.17
CA ALA A 56 -1.40 -14.61 -31.00
C ALA A 56 -2.18 -14.75 -32.32
N GLY A 57 -1.57 -14.33 -33.44
CA GLY A 57 -2.14 -14.41 -34.79
C GLY A 57 -2.13 -15.83 -35.42
N ALA A 58 -1.38 -16.80 -34.86
CA ALA A 58 -1.18 -18.10 -35.50
C ALA A 58 -2.47 -18.84 -35.87
N LYS A 59 -3.48 -18.80 -34.99
CA LYS A 59 -4.80 -19.43 -35.23
C LYS A 59 -5.59 -18.67 -36.29
N ALA A 60 -5.60 -17.36 -36.26
CA ALA A 60 -6.34 -16.52 -37.19
C ALA A 60 -5.78 -16.63 -38.61
N PHE A 61 -4.47 -16.52 -38.79
CA PHE A 61 -3.77 -16.61 -40.07
C PHE A 61 -3.50 -18.06 -40.53
N ARG A 62 -3.70 -19.06 -39.66
CA ARG A 62 -3.43 -20.48 -39.95
C ARG A 62 -2.00 -20.72 -40.47
N MET A 63 -1.04 -20.02 -39.92
CA MET A 63 0.37 -20.05 -40.29
C MET A 63 1.26 -20.29 -39.05
N PRO A 64 2.46 -20.85 -39.24
CA PRO A 64 3.44 -20.95 -38.16
C PRO A 64 3.82 -19.57 -37.63
N PRO A 65 3.93 -19.37 -36.28
CA PRO A 65 4.23 -18.05 -35.68
C PRO A 65 5.50 -17.40 -36.27
N PHE A 66 6.56 -18.17 -36.48
CA PHE A 66 7.80 -17.63 -37.06
C PHE A 66 7.61 -17.03 -38.46
N LYS A 67 6.78 -17.65 -39.31
CA LYS A 67 6.45 -17.10 -40.65
C LYS A 67 5.62 -15.83 -40.56
N ILE A 68 4.71 -15.77 -39.58
CA ILE A 68 3.93 -14.54 -39.32
C ILE A 68 4.86 -13.44 -38.81
N ALA A 69 5.80 -13.74 -37.91
CA ALA A 69 6.80 -12.79 -37.45
C ALA A 69 7.64 -12.24 -38.61
N GLN A 70 8.07 -13.09 -39.53
CA GLN A 70 8.78 -12.66 -40.77
C GLN A 70 7.93 -11.74 -41.64
N ALA A 71 6.67 -12.07 -41.87
CA ALA A 71 5.75 -11.24 -42.64
C ALA A 71 5.52 -9.87 -41.96
N ILE A 72 5.36 -9.84 -40.63
CA ILE A 72 5.24 -8.58 -39.87
C ILE A 72 6.52 -7.76 -40.01
N THR A 73 7.68 -8.34 -39.77
CA THR A 73 8.95 -7.63 -39.77
C THR A 73 9.36 -7.14 -41.16
N SER A 74 8.98 -7.85 -42.23
CA SER A 74 9.20 -7.40 -43.63
C SER A 74 8.41 -6.12 -43.99
N ASN A 75 7.33 -5.85 -43.25
CA ASN A 75 6.47 -4.68 -43.47
C ASN A 75 6.55 -3.65 -42.33
N LEU A 76 7.41 -3.90 -41.33
CA LEU A 76 7.54 -3.05 -40.15
C LEU A 76 8.37 -1.80 -40.50
N ASP A 77 7.82 -0.65 -40.11
CA ASP A 77 8.46 0.65 -40.25
C ASP A 77 8.56 1.27 -38.84
N LEU A 78 9.79 1.58 -38.42
CA LEU A 78 10.10 2.23 -37.14
C LEU A 78 10.38 3.73 -37.29
N GLU A 79 10.30 4.30 -38.51
CA GLU A 79 10.54 5.73 -38.71
C GLU A 79 9.55 6.58 -37.87
N GLY A 80 10.09 7.56 -37.14
CA GLY A 80 9.30 8.41 -36.23
C GLY A 80 8.84 7.72 -34.94
N THR A 81 9.41 6.55 -34.63
CA THR A 81 9.23 5.89 -33.32
C THR A 81 10.48 6.02 -32.46
N MET A 82 10.37 5.65 -31.20
CA MET A 82 11.50 5.64 -30.25
C MET A 82 12.35 4.36 -30.34
N PHE A 83 12.25 3.59 -31.43
CA PHE A 83 12.94 2.31 -31.62
C PHE A 83 13.89 2.37 -32.80
N ASP A 84 15.12 1.86 -32.61
CA ASP A 84 16.16 1.85 -33.66
C ASP A 84 16.15 0.56 -34.47
N ARG A 85 15.81 -0.57 -33.89
CA ARG A 85 15.88 -1.88 -34.52
C ARG A 85 14.97 -2.91 -33.88
N PHE A 86 14.78 -4.00 -34.61
CA PHE A 86 14.05 -5.18 -34.14
C PHE A 86 14.78 -6.46 -34.55
N GLU A 87 14.46 -7.57 -33.87
CA GLU A 87 14.96 -8.90 -34.16
C GLU A 87 13.85 -9.93 -33.98
N THR A 88 13.76 -10.91 -34.88
CA THR A 88 12.84 -12.05 -34.68
C THR A 88 13.50 -13.13 -33.87
N ALA A 89 12.77 -13.74 -32.93
CA ALA A 89 13.21 -14.84 -32.11
C ALA A 89 12.20 -15.99 -32.07
N ASP A 90 12.72 -17.23 -32.01
CA ASP A 90 11.85 -18.40 -31.88
C ASP A 90 11.01 -18.36 -30.60
N PRO A 91 9.76 -18.87 -30.62
CA PRO A 91 9.05 -19.46 -31.78
C PRO A 91 8.23 -18.45 -32.61
N GLY A 92 8.44 -17.15 -32.47
CA GLY A 92 7.71 -16.09 -33.18
C GLY A 92 7.58 -14.81 -32.36
N PHE A 93 8.49 -14.56 -31.42
CA PHE A 93 8.65 -13.28 -30.77
C PHE A 93 9.31 -12.28 -31.73
N ILE A 94 8.93 -11.01 -31.58
CA ILE A 94 9.64 -9.89 -32.18
C ILE A 94 10.14 -9.02 -31.06
N ASN A 95 11.45 -8.85 -30.98
CA ASN A 95 12.16 -8.08 -29.98
C ASN A 95 12.53 -6.71 -30.54
N PHE A 96 12.36 -5.66 -29.73
CA PHE A 96 12.59 -4.27 -30.12
C PHE A 96 13.63 -3.62 -29.22
N PHE A 97 14.44 -2.74 -29.80
CA PHE A 97 15.51 -2.05 -29.10
C PHE A 97 15.28 -0.54 -29.20
N LEU A 98 15.37 0.12 -28.06
CA LEU A 98 15.15 1.55 -27.93
C LEU A 98 16.30 2.36 -28.55
N GLY A 99 15.94 3.42 -29.22
CA GLY A 99 16.87 4.40 -29.78
C GLY A 99 17.26 5.50 -28.79
N THR A 100 18.24 6.31 -29.20
CA THR A 100 18.76 7.44 -28.40
C THR A 100 17.68 8.47 -28.08
N GLU A 101 16.67 8.61 -28.93
CA GLU A 101 15.55 9.53 -28.74
C GLU A 101 14.75 9.19 -27.46
N PHE A 102 14.51 7.90 -27.20
CA PHE A 102 13.83 7.47 -25.97
C PHE A 102 14.58 7.91 -24.72
N TYR A 103 15.89 7.63 -24.65
CA TYR A 103 16.71 7.95 -23.50
C TYR A 103 16.77 9.45 -23.23
N SER A 104 16.91 10.26 -24.29
CA SER A 104 16.89 11.72 -24.20
C SER A 104 15.53 12.25 -23.73
N ALA A 105 14.43 11.69 -24.25
CA ALA A 105 13.07 12.09 -23.88
C ALA A 105 12.77 11.79 -22.40
N VAL A 106 13.18 10.64 -21.88
CA VAL A 106 13.01 10.29 -20.46
C VAL A 106 13.72 11.30 -19.55
N ILE A 107 14.98 11.64 -19.83
CA ILE A 107 15.73 12.61 -19.05
C ILE A 107 15.04 13.97 -19.05
N ARG A 108 14.60 14.44 -20.22
CA ARG A 108 13.88 15.71 -20.34
C ARG A 108 12.57 15.72 -19.59
N GLU A 109 11.79 14.65 -19.70
CA GLU A 109 10.52 14.51 -19.00
C GLU A 109 10.72 14.64 -17.49
N ILE A 110 11.71 13.93 -16.92
CA ILE A 110 12.00 14.00 -15.50
C ILE A 110 12.44 15.41 -15.08
N LEU A 111 13.35 16.03 -15.85
CA LEU A 111 13.89 17.34 -15.51
C LEU A 111 12.90 18.48 -15.74
N ALA A 112 11.93 18.32 -16.64
CA ALA A 112 10.87 19.31 -16.87
C ALA A 112 9.93 19.47 -15.65
N ASN A 113 9.64 18.38 -14.95
CA ASN A 113 8.82 18.42 -13.74
C ASN A 113 9.26 17.32 -12.75
N PRO A 114 10.41 17.51 -12.08
CA PRO A 114 11.00 16.48 -11.23
C PRO A 114 10.10 16.04 -10.07
N GLU A 115 9.31 16.94 -9.48
CA GLU A 115 8.44 16.63 -8.32
C GLU A 115 7.18 15.86 -8.73
N ALA A 116 6.63 16.14 -9.91
CA ALA A 116 5.42 15.47 -10.40
C ALA A 116 5.73 14.15 -11.13
N TYR A 117 6.97 13.89 -11.51
CA TYR A 117 7.33 12.66 -12.23
C TYR A 117 6.86 11.41 -11.49
N GLY A 118 6.34 10.44 -12.21
CA GLY A 118 5.69 9.25 -11.69
C GLY A 118 4.22 9.41 -11.32
N ARG A 119 3.66 10.64 -11.37
CA ARG A 119 2.21 10.85 -11.20
C ARG A 119 1.47 10.44 -12.47
N SER A 120 0.33 9.79 -12.31
CA SER A 120 -0.54 9.40 -13.42
C SER A 120 -1.99 9.77 -13.16
N GLU A 121 -2.82 9.66 -14.18
CA GLU A 121 -4.28 9.80 -14.10
C GLU A 121 -4.98 8.45 -14.13
N TYR A 122 -4.27 7.37 -13.79
CA TYR A 122 -4.81 6.01 -13.82
C TYR A 122 -6.05 5.88 -12.95
N GLY A 123 -6.02 6.44 -11.75
CA GLY A 123 -7.12 6.44 -10.78
C GLY A 123 -8.31 7.35 -11.13
N ARG A 124 -8.19 8.23 -12.14
CA ARG A 124 -9.26 9.13 -12.62
C ARG A 124 -9.97 9.92 -11.52
N ASP A 125 -9.24 10.32 -10.49
CA ASP A 125 -9.76 11.01 -9.30
C ASP A 125 -10.86 10.22 -8.56
N GLU A 126 -10.89 8.89 -8.73
CA GLU A 126 -11.84 8.01 -8.05
C GLU A 126 -11.60 8.08 -6.53
N LYS A 127 -12.69 8.30 -5.76
CA LYS A 127 -12.61 8.39 -4.30
C LYS A 127 -12.45 7.02 -3.68
N VAL A 128 -11.30 6.78 -3.11
CA VAL A 128 -10.98 5.52 -2.42
C VAL A 128 -10.69 5.79 -0.94
N MET A 129 -11.10 4.87 -0.07
CA MET A 129 -10.77 4.93 1.35
C MET A 129 -9.81 3.82 1.70
N VAL A 130 -8.76 4.16 2.44
CA VAL A 130 -7.84 3.20 3.06
C VAL A 130 -8.04 3.27 4.57
N GLU A 131 -8.59 2.22 5.16
CA GLU A 131 -8.69 2.05 6.61
C GLU A 131 -7.57 1.16 7.10
N PHE A 132 -6.84 1.62 8.12
CA PHE A 132 -5.71 0.86 8.64
C PHE A 132 -5.41 1.20 10.09
N VAL A 133 -4.75 0.27 10.79
CA VAL A 133 -4.51 0.25 12.24
C VAL A 133 -5.77 -0.03 13.03
N SER A 134 -6.69 0.93 13.15
CA SER A 134 -8.02 0.80 13.78
C SER A 134 -7.98 0.04 15.10
N ALA A 135 -7.08 0.46 16.01
CA ALA A 135 -6.87 -0.19 17.31
C ALA A 135 -7.88 0.29 18.36
N ASN A 136 -8.19 -0.58 19.34
CA ASN A 136 -9.08 -0.24 20.44
C ASN A 136 -8.42 0.79 21.38
N PRO A 137 -9.14 1.85 21.82
CA PRO A 137 -8.59 2.90 22.69
C PRO A 137 -8.58 2.50 24.17
N THR A 138 -8.45 1.21 24.47
CA THR A 138 -8.44 0.65 25.84
C THR A 138 -7.04 0.47 26.41
N GLY A 139 -6.03 0.96 25.72
CA GLY A 139 -4.62 0.92 26.13
C GLY A 139 -3.71 1.38 24.99
N PRO A 140 -2.39 1.37 25.21
CA PRO A 140 -1.41 1.78 24.21
C PRO A 140 -1.38 0.83 23.01
N MET A 141 -1.07 1.39 21.81
CA MET A 141 -0.96 0.59 20.61
C MET A 141 0.20 -0.39 20.69
N HIS A 142 -0.03 -1.61 20.23
CA HIS A 142 0.98 -2.65 20.16
C HIS A 142 1.90 -2.47 18.94
N MET A 143 3.15 -2.93 19.05
CA MET A 143 4.11 -2.86 17.94
C MET A 143 3.59 -3.51 16.63
N GLY A 144 2.68 -4.48 16.72
CA GLY A 144 2.03 -5.06 15.55
C GLY A 144 1.27 -4.04 14.70
N ASN A 145 0.80 -2.93 15.28
CA ASN A 145 0.16 -1.84 14.57
C ASN A 145 1.14 -1.03 13.70
N ALA A 146 2.46 -1.10 13.99
CA ALA A 146 3.48 -0.39 13.21
C ALA A 146 3.50 -0.80 11.74
N ARG A 147 3.43 -2.12 11.46
CA ARG A 147 3.40 -2.62 10.09
C ARG A 147 2.14 -2.19 9.36
N GLY A 148 0.97 -2.32 10.00
CA GLY A 148 -0.30 -1.90 9.43
C GLY A 148 -0.34 -0.40 9.16
N GLY A 149 0.26 0.41 10.04
CA GLY A 149 0.41 1.84 9.88
C GLY A 149 1.27 2.22 8.67
N ALA A 150 2.48 1.66 8.58
CA ALA A 150 3.38 1.92 7.46
C ALA A 150 2.79 1.45 6.12
N LEU A 151 2.21 0.24 6.09
CA LEU A 151 1.60 -0.34 4.89
C LEU A 151 0.42 0.49 4.40
N GLY A 152 -0.53 0.82 5.30
CA GLY A 152 -1.74 1.55 4.93
C GLY A 152 -1.47 2.98 4.47
N ASP A 153 -0.58 3.70 5.16
CA ASP A 153 -0.21 5.07 4.78
C ASP A 153 0.55 5.11 3.45
N CYS A 154 1.53 4.20 3.26
CA CYS A 154 2.26 4.11 1.99
C CYS A 154 1.35 3.65 0.84
N LEU A 155 0.38 2.75 1.09
CA LEU A 155 -0.62 2.37 0.10
C LEU A 155 -1.49 3.56 -0.33
N ALA A 156 -1.99 4.34 0.63
CA ALA A 156 -2.75 5.55 0.32
C ALA A 156 -1.93 6.55 -0.50
N ALA A 157 -0.64 6.73 -0.16
CA ALA A 157 0.26 7.60 -0.92
C ALA A 157 0.52 7.11 -2.36
N VAL A 158 0.64 5.80 -2.55
CA VAL A 158 0.76 5.19 -3.89
C VAL A 158 -0.51 5.40 -4.70
N LEU A 159 -1.69 5.24 -4.09
CA LEU A 159 -2.97 5.51 -4.74
C LEU A 159 -3.10 6.98 -5.16
N ASP A 160 -2.75 7.93 -4.28
CA ASP A 160 -2.72 9.35 -4.62
C ASP A 160 -1.77 9.64 -5.80
N LYS A 161 -0.58 9.03 -5.80
CA LYS A 161 0.41 9.20 -6.88
C LYS A 161 -0.11 8.59 -8.19
N ALA A 162 -0.89 7.50 -8.12
CA ALA A 162 -1.54 6.87 -9.27
C ALA A 162 -2.77 7.63 -9.78
N GLY A 163 -3.18 8.72 -9.13
CA GLY A 163 -4.28 9.59 -9.55
C GLY A 163 -5.64 9.25 -8.96
N TYR A 164 -5.69 8.47 -7.88
CA TYR A 164 -6.89 8.33 -7.05
C TYR A 164 -7.00 9.49 -6.06
N ASN A 165 -8.19 9.71 -5.53
CA ASN A 165 -8.44 10.59 -4.38
C ASN A 165 -8.51 9.71 -3.13
N ALA A 166 -7.34 9.44 -2.54
CA ALA A 166 -7.21 8.49 -1.44
C ALA A 166 -7.43 9.17 -0.08
N TRP A 167 -8.34 8.60 0.71
CA TRP A 167 -8.71 9.03 2.05
C TRP A 167 -8.17 8.05 3.08
N ARG A 168 -7.56 8.53 4.14
CA ARG A 168 -7.01 7.74 5.26
C ARG A 168 -7.95 7.80 6.44
N GLU A 169 -8.42 6.66 6.91
CA GLU A 169 -9.34 6.61 8.04
C GLU A 169 -8.86 5.67 9.14
N PHE A 170 -8.99 6.11 10.38
CA PHE A 170 -8.81 5.31 11.58
C PHE A 170 -10.16 5.10 12.24
N TYR A 171 -10.57 3.84 12.44
CA TYR A 171 -11.78 3.50 13.19
C TYR A 171 -11.47 3.34 14.66
N VAL A 172 -12.12 4.14 15.49
CA VAL A 172 -12.01 4.11 16.95
C VAL A 172 -13.19 3.35 17.52
N ASN A 173 -12.93 2.18 18.10
CA ASN A 173 -13.96 1.40 18.78
C ASN A 173 -14.15 1.96 20.21
N ASP A 174 -14.88 3.06 20.31
CA ASP A 174 -15.20 3.78 21.57
C ASP A 174 -16.55 3.36 22.16
N ALA A 175 -17.09 2.20 21.78
CA ALA A 175 -18.39 1.69 22.22
C ALA A 175 -18.36 0.19 22.50
N GLY A 176 -19.45 -0.32 23.10
CA GLY A 176 -19.68 -1.74 23.27
C GLY A 176 -18.85 -2.40 24.37
N ASN A 177 -18.68 -3.73 24.27
CA ASN A 177 -18.16 -4.57 25.36
C ASN A 177 -16.72 -4.26 25.79
N GLN A 178 -15.88 -3.76 24.85
CA GLN A 178 -14.49 -3.42 25.18
C GLN A 178 -14.42 -2.20 26.12
N ILE A 179 -15.27 -1.22 25.90
CA ILE A 179 -15.35 -0.02 26.75
C ILE A 179 -15.96 -0.35 28.12
N GLU A 180 -16.95 -1.26 28.17
CA GLU A 180 -17.49 -1.75 29.46
C GLU A 180 -16.39 -2.45 30.28
N LYS A 181 -15.60 -3.33 29.67
CA LYS A 181 -14.47 -3.99 30.35
C LYS A 181 -13.40 -2.98 30.77
N PHE A 182 -13.13 -1.98 29.97
CA PHE A 182 -12.22 -0.88 30.30
C PHE A 182 -12.72 -0.12 31.52
N GLY A 183 -14.02 0.22 31.57
CA GLY A 183 -14.68 0.87 32.70
C GLY A 183 -14.61 0.03 33.97
N CYS A 184 -14.88 -1.27 33.89
CA CYS A 184 -14.77 -2.19 35.05
C CYS A 184 -13.33 -2.28 35.56
N SER A 185 -12.34 -2.26 34.66
CA SER A 185 -10.91 -2.30 35.03
C SER A 185 -10.46 -1.02 35.75
N LEU A 186 -10.88 0.13 35.25
CA LEU A 186 -10.62 1.44 35.87
C LEU A 186 -11.32 1.54 37.24
N GLU A 187 -12.60 1.12 37.33
CA GLU A 187 -13.38 1.09 38.58
C GLU A 187 -12.66 0.29 39.65
N ALA A 188 -12.26 -0.94 39.33
CA ALA A 188 -11.57 -1.79 40.26
C ALA A 188 -10.26 -1.14 40.77
N ARG A 189 -9.43 -0.60 39.86
CA ARG A 189 -8.18 0.07 40.26
C ARG A 189 -8.41 1.32 41.09
N TYR A 190 -9.40 2.14 40.73
CA TYR A 190 -9.78 3.31 41.52
C TYR A 190 -10.23 2.94 42.92
N LEU A 191 -11.13 1.96 43.07
CA LEU A 191 -11.60 1.52 44.37
C LEU A 191 -10.49 0.88 45.22
N GLN A 192 -9.55 0.15 44.62
CA GLN A 192 -8.39 -0.42 45.31
C GLN A 192 -7.52 0.65 46.00
N ILE A 193 -7.45 1.86 45.44
CA ILE A 193 -6.69 2.98 46.05
C ILE A 193 -7.26 3.36 47.43
N PHE A 194 -8.59 3.31 47.59
CA PHE A 194 -9.28 3.76 48.82
C PHE A 194 -9.72 2.63 49.75
N LYS A 195 -9.96 1.43 49.21
CA LYS A 195 -10.48 0.27 49.95
C LYS A 195 -9.48 -0.90 50.04
N GLY A 196 -8.35 -0.81 49.34
CA GLY A 196 -7.34 -1.86 49.35
C GLY A 196 -7.73 -3.14 48.62
N ASP A 197 -7.10 -4.24 49.03
CA ASP A 197 -7.22 -5.55 48.37
C ASP A 197 -8.59 -6.24 48.59
N GLU A 198 -9.51 -5.62 49.31
CA GLU A 198 -10.89 -6.12 49.44
C GLU A 198 -11.66 -6.03 48.09
N ILE A 199 -11.15 -5.23 47.16
CA ILE A 199 -11.76 -5.08 45.85
C ILE A 199 -11.11 -6.07 44.86
N GLU A 200 -11.88 -7.07 44.47
CA GLU A 200 -11.47 -8.04 43.44
C GLU A 200 -11.35 -7.37 42.07
N PHE A 201 -10.27 -7.65 41.37
CA PHE A 201 -10.09 -7.19 39.99
C PHE A 201 -10.81 -8.13 39.03
N PRO A 202 -11.57 -7.62 38.02
CA PRO A 202 -12.25 -8.45 37.04
C PRO A 202 -11.31 -9.45 36.35
N GLU A 203 -11.73 -10.72 36.29
CA GLU A 203 -10.92 -11.81 35.73
C GLU A 203 -10.53 -11.54 34.25
N ASP A 204 -11.45 -10.94 33.48
CA ASP A 204 -11.29 -10.59 32.08
C ASP A 204 -10.96 -9.08 31.85
N GLY A 205 -10.53 -8.39 32.91
CA GLY A 205 -10.19 -6.98 32.91
C GLY A 205 -8.78 -6.68 32.31
N TYR A 206 -8.59 -5.43 31.92
CA TYR A 206 -7.30 -4.94 31.45
C TYR A 206 -6.32 -4.71 32.60
N GLN A 207 -5.25 -5.49 32.65
CA GLN A 207 -4.33 -5.51 33.80
C GLN A 207 -3.09 -4.58 33.63
N GLY A 208 -3.03 -3.79 32.56
CA GLY A 208 -1.90 -2.94 32.26
C GLY A 208 -1.61 -1.88 33.33
N GLU A 209 -0.36 -1.40 33.41
CA GLU A 209 0.00 -0.29 34.31
C GLU A 209 -0.69 1.02 33.90
N ASP A 210 -0.96 1.20 32.62
CA ASP A 210 -1.72 2.31 32.09
C ASP A 210 -3.09 2.46 32.75
N ILE A 211 -3.77 1.33 33.06
CA ILE A 211 -5.05 1.34 33.78
C ILE A 211 -4.86 1.83 35.24
N LYS A 212 -3.77 1.40 35.89
CA LYS A 212 -3.45 1.85 37.27
C LYS A 212 -3.10 3.33 37.28
N ASP A 213 -2.30 3.75 36.30
CA ASP A 213 -1.86 5.16 36.19
C ASP A 213 -3.06 6.09 35.96
N LEU A 214 -3.98 5.74 35.04
CA LEU A 214 -5.20 6.51 34.78
C LEU A 214 -6.12 6.56 35.99
N ALA A 215 -6.32 5.43 36.69
CA ALA A 215 -7.14 5.40 37.89
C ALA A 215 -6.53 6.23 39.03
N LYS A 216 -5.20 6.16 39.19
CA LYS A 216 -4.46 6.95 40.19
C LYS A 216 -4.53 8.44 39.86
N GLU A 217 -4.28 8.81 38.60
CA GLU A 217 -4.34 10.22 38.14
C GLU A 217 -5.73 10.81 38.42
N TYR A 218 -6.81 10.05 38.14
CA TYR A 218 -8.16 10.49 38.49
C TYR A 218 -8.34 10.67 40.02
N ALA A 219 -7.84 9.73 40.81
CA ALA A 219 -7.93 9.81 42.26
C ALA A 219 -7.12 10.98 42.84
N ASP A 220 -5.92 11.26 42.29
CA ASP A 220 -5.09 12.39 42.71
C ASP A 220 -5.78 13.74 42.39
N LEU A 221 -6.57 13.82 41.33
CA LEU A 221 -7.29 15.05 40.92
C LEU A 221 -8.64 15.24 41.66
N ASN A 222 -9.38 14.14 41.90
CA ASN A 222 -10.78 14.19 42.35
C ASN A 222 -11.01 13.54 43.71
N GLY A 223 -9.94 12.99 44.35
CA GLY A 223 -10.04 12.31 45.62
C GLY A 223 -10.96 11.08 45.60
N ASP A 224 -11.70 10.86 46.68
CA ASP A 224 -12.63 9.75 46.89
C ASP A 224 -14.05 10.02 46.36
N SER A 225 -14.22 11.04 45.50
CA SER A 225 -15.53 11.51 45.03
C SER A 225 -16.42 10.43 44.41
N LEU A 226 -15.83 9.39 43.82
CA LEU A 226 -16.57 8.29 43.20
C LEU A 226 -16.69 7.05 44.08
N VAL A 227 -16.18 7.04 45.32
CA VAL A 227 -16.20 5.83 46.19
C VAL A 227 -17.63 5.42 46.57
N ASN A 228 -18.51 6.39 46.81
CA ASN A 228 -19.85 6.18 47.31
C ASN A 228 -20.98 6.35 46.28
N VAL A 229 -20.64 6.57 44.98
CA VAL A 229 -21.63 6.63 43.89
C VAL A 229 -21.96 5.23 43.35
N SER A 230 -22.96 5.13 42.49
CA SER A 230 -23.29 3.86 41.83
C SER A 230 -22.15 3.36 40.94
N ALA A 231 -22.06 2.04 40.73
CA ALA A 231 -21.04 1.47 39.81
C ALA A 231 -21.16 2.02 38.39
N GLU A 232 -22.38 2.23 37.93
CA GLU A 232 -22.62 2.79 36.58
C GLU A 232 -22.09 4.22 36.46
N GLU A 233 -22.39 5.09 37.40
CA GLU A 233 -21.92 6.47 37.46
C GLU A 233 -20.38 6.53 37.57
N ARG A 234 -19.79 5.69 38.41
CA ARG A 234 -18.35 5.58 38.63
C ARG A 234 -17.64 5.15 37.35
N LYS A 235 -18.08 4.06 36.71
CA LYS A 235 -17.52 3.58 35.43
C LYS A 235 -17.61 4.64 34.37
N LYS A 236 -18.78 5.27 34.22
CA LYS A 236 -18.97 6.33 33.26
C LYS A 236 -17.99 7.50 33.47
N ALA A 237 -17.85 8.01 34.69
CA ALA A 237 -16.95 9.11 34.99
C ALA A 237 -15.49 8.77 34.73
N LEU A 238 -15.07 7.53 35.09
CA LEU A 238 -13.71 7.06 34.84
C LEU A 238 -13.41 6.87 33.34
N VAL A 239 -14.36 6.34 32.58
CA VAL A 239 -14.24 6.18 31.11
C VAL A 239 -14.23 7.54 30.43
N ASP A 240 -15.15 8.45 30.80
CA ASP A 240 -15.20 9.82 30.25
C ASP A 240 -13.88 10.58 30.47
N TYR A 241 -13.14 10.27 31.54
CA TYR A 241 -11.82 10.83 31.82
C TYR A 241 -10.70 10.14 31.05
N ALA A 242 -10.66 8.80 31.07
CA ALA A 242 -9.52 8.02 30.60
C ALA A 242 -9.51 7.82 29.07
N LEU A 243 -10.68 7.64 28.46
CA LEU A 243 -10.80 7.32 27.03
C LEU A 243 -10.24 8.42 26.11
N PRO A 244 -10.56 9.71 26.31
CA PRO A 244 -9.95 10.79 25.52
C PRO A 244 -8.42 10.80 25.60
N LYS A 245 -7.85 10.56 26.79
CA LYS A 245 -6.40 10.52 27.00
C LYS A 245 -5.72 9.38 26.22
N ASN A 246 -6.35 8.20 26.20
CA ASN A 246 -5.85 7.11 25.38
C ASN A 246 -5.91 7.44 23.88
N ILE A 247 -6.98 8.08 23.40
CA ILE A 247 -7.13 8.48 22.01
C ILE A 247 -6.07 9.54 21.66
N GLU A 248 -5.87 10.56 22.50
CA GLU A 248 -4.81 11.56 22.32
C GLU A 248 -3.41 10.92 22.23
N LYS A 249 -3.14 9.92 23.09
CA LYS A 249 -1.88 9.17 23.05
C LYS A 249 -1.73 8.38 21.74
N MET A 250 -2.80 7.72 21.27
CA MET A 250 -2.79 7.02 20.01
C MET A 250 -2.51 7.98 18.82
N GLN A 251 -3.14 9.16 18.86
CA GLN A 251 -2.90 10.20 17.86
C GLN A 251 -1.46 10.68 17.87
N ALA A 252 -0.90 10.95 19.05
CA ALA A 252 0.49 11.35 19.21
C ALA A 252 1.47 10.26 18.72
N ASP A 253 1.19 8.97 18.99
CA ASP A 253 2.01 7.87 18.50
C ASP A 253 1.95 7.79 16.94
N MET A 254 0.78 8.01 16.32
CA MET A 254 0.65 8.06 14.87
C MET A 254 1.38 9.28 14.27
N GLU A 255 1.27 10.46 14.87
CA GLU A 255 2.01 11.65 14.44
C GLU A 255 3.53 11.44 14.56
N LYS A 256 4.01 10.85 15.66
CA LYS A 256 5.42 10.47 15.84
C LYS A 256 5.86 9.50 14.74
N TYR A 257 4.98 8.60 14.29
CA TYR A 257 5.22 7.66 13.19
C TYR A 257 5.07 8.34 11.81
N LYS A 258 4.80 9.65 11.76
CA LYS A 258 4.54 10.44 10.54
C LYS A 258 3.35 9.90 9.74
N ILE A 259 2.30 9.46 10.43
CA ILE A 259 1.04 8.99 9.84
C ILE A 259 -0.05 9.97 10.23
N PHE A 260 -0.76 10.49 9.21
CA PHE A 260 -1.82 11.48 9.38
C PHE A 260 -3.10 10.94 8.73
N TYR A 261 -4.18 10.93 9.51
CA TYR A 261 -5.48 10.48 9.04
C TYR A 261 -6.35 11.68 8.65
N ASP A 262 -7.13 11.51 7.59
CA ASP A 262 -8.15 12.49 7.19
C ASP A 262 -9.34 12.46 8.16
N LYS A 263 -9.63 11.29 8.75
CA LYS A 263 -10.67 11.16 9.78
C LYS A 263 -10.32 10.08 10.80
N TRP A 264 -10.54 10.42 12.07
CA TRP A 264 -10.74 9.48 13.17
C TRP A 264 -12.24 9.28 13.32
N PHE A 265 -12.74 8.11 12.90
CA PHE A 265 -14.16 7.76 12.94
C PHE A 265 -14.49 7.03 14.22
N PHE A 266 -15.51 7.48 14.97
CA PHE A 266 -15.91 6.91 16.24
C PHE A 266 -17.12 5.99 16.08
N GLU A 267 -17.04 4.74 16.59
CA GLU A 267 -18.16 3.79 16.56
C GLU A 267 -19.40 4.35 17.24
N SER A 268 -19.23 5.12 18.31
CA SER A 268 -20.33 5.78 19.02
C SER A 268 -21.18 6.69 18.12
N GLU A 269 -20.62 7.24 17.01
CA GLU A 269 -21.38 8.02 16.04
C GLU A 269 -22.46 7.15 15.36
N LEU A 270 -22.17 5.89 15.06
CA LEU A 270 -23.12 4.94 14.43
C LEU A 270 -24.28 4.61 15.39
N HIS A 271 -23.96 4.42 16.68
CA HIS A 271 -24.99 4.13 17.68
C HIS A 271 -25.88 5.36 17.95
N LYS A 272 -25.28 6.54 18.13
CA LYS A 272 -26.00 7.80 18.39
C LYS A 272 -26.90 8.22 17.21
N SER A 273 -26.45 8.00 15.99
CA SER A 273 -27.24 8.29 14.76
C SER A 273 -28.32 7.25 14.46
N GLY A 274 -28.33 6.12 15.15
CA GLY A 274 -29.23 5.00 14.87
C GLY A 274 -28.87 4.19 13.60
N ALA A 275 -27.68 4.40 13.03
CA ALA A 275 -27.23 3.72 11.82
C ALA A 275 -27.18 2.18 12.00
N VAL A 276 -26.74 1.72 13.17
CA VAL A 276 -26.70 0.27 13.48
C VAL A 276 -28.10 -0.34 13.44
N LYS A 277 -29.09 0.32 14.05
CA LYS A 277 -30.49 -0.13 14.00
C LYS A 277 -31.03 -0.08 12.58
N ALA A 278 -30.74 0.96 11.83
CA ALA A 278 -31.22 1.14 10.44
C ALA A 278 -30.74 0.00 9.52
N VAL A 279 -29.55 -0.56 9.73
CA VAL A 279 -29.06 -1.74 9.00
C VAL A 279 -29.89 -2.97 9.30
N VAL A 280 -30.22 -3.23 10.57
CA VAL A 280 -31.06 -4.37 10.96
C VAL A 280 -32.46 -4.23 10.35
N ASP A 281 -33.05 -3.04 10.44
CA ASP A 281 -34.37 -2.75 9.85
C ASP A 281 -34.36 -2.95 8.32
N LEU A 282 -33.27 -2.52 7.64
CA LEU A 282 -33.09 -2.70 6.20
C LEU A 282 -33.00 -4.18 5.80
N LEU A 283 -32.18 -4.97 6.50
CA LEU A 283 -32.05 -6.41 6.25
C LEU A 283 -33.37 -7.15 6.53
N THR A 284 -34.09 -6.75 7.60
CA THR A 284 -35.41 -7.31 7.95
C THR A 284 -36.45 -7.00 6.87
N LYS A 285 -36.50 -5.75 6.39
CA LYS A 285 -37.39 -5.36 5.28
C LYS A 285 -37.13 -6.16 4.00
N LYS A 286 -35.87 -6.56 3.77
CA LYS A 286 -35.48 -7.41 2.62
C LYS A 286 -35.77 -8.90 2.85
N GLY A 287 -36.28 -9.31 4.02
CA GLY A 287 -36.55 -10.70 4.37
C GLY A 287 -35.29 -11.53 4.67
N LEU A 288 -34.17 -10.87 4.93
CA LEU A 288 -32.85 -11.49 5.16
C LEU A 288 -32.53 -11.70 6.64
N THR A 289 -33.51 -11.55 7.53
CA THR A 289 -33.39 -11.84 8.97
C THR A 289 -34.45 -12.83 9.43
N TYR A 290 -34.21 -13.44 10.59
CA TYR A 290 -35.18 -14.24 11.31
C TYR A 290 -34.88 -14.17 12.81
N GLU A 291 -35.89 -14.47 13.65
CA GLU A 291 -35.71 -14.55 15.09
C GLU A 291 -35.49 -15.99 15.52
N LYS A 292 -34.52 -16.22 16.38
CA LYS A 292 -34.24 -17.50 17.02
C LYS A 292 -33.69 -17.28 18.42
N GLU A 293 -34.26 -17.96 19.41
CA GLU A 293 -33.81 -17.92 20.81
C GLU A 293 -33.72 -16.49 21.38
N GLY A 294 -34.65 -15.60 21.00
CA GLY A 294 -34.67 -14.20 21.42
C GLY A 294 -33.63 -13.30 20.77
N ALA A 295 -32.88 -13.79 19.79
CA ALA A 295 -31.87 -13.04 19.02
C ALA A 295 -32.33 -12.84 17.59
N VAL A 296 -31.88 -11.76 16.94
CA VAL A 296 -32.11 -11.50 15.50
C VAL A 296 -30.92 -12.01 14.71
N TRP A 297 -31.18 -12.90 13.78
CA TRP A 297 -30.18 -13.56 12.94
C TRP A 297 -30.25 -13.08 11.50
N TYR A 298 -29.08 -12.96 10.86
CA TYR A 298 -28.91 -12.66 9.44
C TYR A 298 -28.69 -13.96 8.65
N LYS A 299 -29.44 -14.12 7.55
CA LYS A 299 -29.35 -15.28 6.62
C LYS A 299 -28.09 -15.24 5.76
N ASN A 300 -26.96 -15.13 6.40
CA ASN A 300 -25.66 -15.00 5.72
C ASN A 300 -25.35 -16.21 4.84
N LYS A 301 -25.66 -17.43 5.31
CA LYS A 301 -25.50 -18.66 4.53
C LYS A 301 -26.26 -18.60 3.21
N GLU A 302 -27.51 -18.15 3.23
CA GLU A 302 -28.34 -18.04 2.03
C GLU A 302 -27.74 -17.02 1.05
N VAL A 303 -27.38 -15.83 1.53
CA VAL A 303 -26.83 -14.74 0.71
C VAL A 303 -25.51 -15.15 0.06
N LEU A 304 -24.59 -15.73 0.84
CA LEU A 304 -23.31 -16.17 0.32
C LEU A 304 -23.44 -17.35 -0.65
N THR A 305 -24.35 -18.29 -0.38
CA THR A 305 -24.63 -19.38 -1.31
C THR A 305 -25.09 -18.85 -2.67
N GLN A 306 -26.03 -17.90 -2.67
CA GLN A 306 -26.53 -17.31 -3.91
C GLN A 306 -25.45 -16.51 -4.65
N LYS A 307 -24.59 -15.77 -3.93
CA LYS A 307 -23.46 -15.04 -4.52
C LYS A 307 -22.49 -16.01 -5.21
N LEU A 308 -22.03 -17.03 -4.51
CA LEU A 308 -21.05 -17.99 -5.01
C LEU A 308 -21.59 -18.81 -6.20
N LEU A 309 -22.87 -19.16 -6.21
CA LEU A 309 -23.51 -19.80 -7.37
C LEU A 309 -23.53 -18.88 -8.60
N LYS A 310 -23.83 -17.60 -8.42
CA LYS A 310 -23.75 -16.59 -9.51
C LYS A 310 -22.33 -16.43 -10.05
N GLU A 311 -21.32 -16.57 -9.22
CA GLU A 311 -19.90 -16.56 -9.59
C GLU A 311 -19.45 -17.88 -10.26
N GLY A 312 -20.36 -18.84 -10.44
CA GLY A 312 -20.09 -20.13 -11.11
C GLY A 312 -19.38 -21.16 -10.22
N LYS A 313 -19.38 -20.97 -8.88
CA LYS A 313 -18.84 -21.97 -7.96
C LYS A 313 -19.76 -23.18 -7.85
N SER A 314 -19.19 -24.39 -7.75
CA SER A 314 -19.98 -25.61 -7.60
C SER A 314 -20.60 -25.71 -6.20
N GLN A 315 -21.77 -26.39 -6.09
CA GLN A 315 -22.41 -26.66 -4.80
C GLN A 315 -21.46 -27.38 -3.84
N LYS A 316 -20.69 -28.36 -4.32
CA LYS A 316 -19.70 -29.07 -3.51
C LYS A 316 -18.64 -28.13 -2.90
N TYR A 317 -18.18 -27.12 -3.66
CA TYR A 317 -17.28 -26.10 -3.14
C TYR A 317 -17.92 -25.30 -2.01
N ILE A 318 -19.19 -24.88 -2.20
CA ILE A 318 -19.96 -24.09 -1.23
C ILE A 318 -20.21 -24.89 0.06
N ASP A 319 -20.56 -26.16 -0.06
CA ASP A 319 -20.80 -27.04 1.09
C ASP A 319 -19.53 -27.20 1.95
N ASN A 320 -18.35 -27.23 1.33
CA ASN A 320 -17.07 -27.32 2.03
C ASN A 320 -16.70 -26.04 2.80
N LEU A 321 -17.32 -24.88 2.52
CA LEU A 321 -17.08 -23.62 3.24
C LEU A 321 -17.80 -23.57 4.60
N GLU A 322 -18.69 -24.52 4.91
CA GLU A 322 -19.45 -24.60 6.16
C GLU A 322 -20.12 -23.26 6.55
N LEU A 323 -20.69 -22.57 5.57
CA LEU A 323 -21.30 -21.26 5.76
C LEU A 323 -22.37 -21.29 6.87
N LYS A 324 -22.38 -20.25 7.72
CA LYS A 324 -23.29 -20.10 8.86
C LYS A 324 -23.98 -18.75 8.79
N ASP A 325 -25.15 -18.69 9.45
CA ASP A 325 -25.85 -17.44 9.71
C ASP A 325 -25.20 -16.70 10.86
N ASP A 326 -25.38 -15.38 10.91
CA ASP A 326 -24.79 -14.49 11.88
C ASP A 326 -25.82 -13.81 12.77
N VAL A 327 -25.51 -13.64 14.05
CA VAL A 327 -26.34 -12.87 14.97
C VAL A 327 -26.11 -11.38 14.73
N LEU A 328 -27.19 -10.64 14.50
CA LEU A 328 -27.17 -9.17 14.42
C LEU A 328 -27.47 -8.54 15.79
N ILE A 329 -28.55 -8.97 16.42
CA ILE A 329 -28.95 -8.51 17.77
C ILE A 329 -28.97 -9.72 18.71
N ARG A 330 -28.24 -9.58 19.81
CA ARG A 330 -28.19 -10.61 20.86
C ARG A 330 -29.47 -10.67 21.66
N GLN A 331 -29.66 -11.73 22.42
CA GLN A 331 -30.81 -11.95 23.34
C GLN A 331 -31.03 -10.79 24.31
N ASN A 332 -29.97 -10.12 24.74
CA ASN A 332 -30.03 -8.96 25.62
C ASN A 332 -30.37 -7.63 24.89
N GLY A 333 -30.72 -7.68 23.62
CA GLY A 333 -31.05 -6.50 22.80
C GLY A 333 -29.86 -5.73 22.25
N ASN A 334 -28.62 -6.11 22.56
CA ASN A 334 -27.44 -5.42 22.10
C ASN A 334 -27.00 -5.90 20.70
N PRO A 335 -26.59 -5.01 19.80
CA PRO A 335 -26.02 -5.39 18.50
C PRO A 335 -24.71 -6.14 18.68
N THR A 336 -24.36 -6.93 17.67
CA THR A 336 -23.03 -7.56 17.59
C THR A 336 -22.04 -6.63 16.88
N TYR A 337 -20.75 -6.94 16.98
CA TYR A 337 -19.71 -6.24 16.22
C TYR A 337 -19.97 -6.30 14.72
N PHE A 338 -20.43 -7.45 14.21
CA PHE A 338 -20.75 -7.61 12.79
C PHE A 338 -21.82 -6.61 12.33
N THR A 339 -22.82 -6.30 13.16
CA THR A 339 -23.86 -5.32 12.84
C THR A 339 -23.30 -3.89 12.77
N ALA A 340 -22.42 -3.55 13.71
CA ALA A 340 -21.73 -2.25 13.71
C ALA A 340 -20.81 -2.13 12.49
N ASP A 341 -20.09 -3.20 12.13
CA ASP A 341 -19.22 -3.25 10.94
C ASP A 341 -20.02 -3.05 9.65
N ILE A 342 -21.19 -3.70 9.51
CA ILE A 342 -22.08 -3.47 8.36
C ILE A 342 -22.51 -2.01 8.28
N ALA A 343 -22.90 -1.41 9.41
CA ALA A 343 -23.32 -0.02 9.47
C ALA A 343 -22.16 0.94 9.13
N TYR A 344 -20.96 0.63 9.55
CA TYR A 344 -19.78 1.42 9.25
C TYR A 344 -19.39 1.34 7.76
N HIS A 345 -19.33 0.16 7.17
CA HIS A 345 -19.04 0.02 5.74
C HIS A 345 -20.13 0.66 4.86
N LYS A 346 -21.40 0.53 5.28
CA LYS A 346 -22.49 1.29 4.67
C LYS A 346 -22.22 2.80 4.73
N ASN A 347 -21.81 3.32 5.87
CA ASN A 347 -21.48 4.75 6.06
C ASN A 347 -20.34 5.19 5.13
N LYS A 348 -19.30 4.35 4.94
CA LYS A 348 -18.21 4.64 3.98
C LYS A 348 -18.76 4.84 2.55
N PHE A 349 -19.58 3.91 2.06
CA PHE A 349 -20.21 4.03 0.74
C PHE A 349 -21.17 5.23 0.65
N ASP A 350 -21.96 5.50 1.71
CA ASP A 350 -22.88 6.66 1.75
C ASP A 350 -22.13 7.99 1.67
N ARG A 351 -20.89 8.07 2.14
CA ARG A 351 -20.00 9.24 2.00
C ARG A 351 -19.42 9.40 0.59
N GLY A 352 -19.76 8.46 -0.33
CA GLY A 352 -19.41 8.55 -1.74
C GLY A 352 -18.06 7.93 -2.11
N PHE A 353 -17.47 7.10 -1.23
CA PHE A 353 -16.31 6.30 -1.61
C PHE A 353 -16.75 5.16 -2.54
N THR A 354 -16.08 5.01 -3.66
CA THR A 354 -16.41 4.02 -4.69
C THR A 354 -15.66 2.71 -4.49
N THR A 355 -14.54 2.77 -3.79
CA THR A 355 -13.71 1.62 -3.45
C THR A 355 -13.23 1.78 -2.01
N LEU A 356 -13.39 0.71 -1.23
CA LEU A 356 -12.92 0.61 0.15
C LEU A 356 -11.75 -0.37 0.20
N ILE A 357 -10.72 -0.02 0.95
CA ILE A 357 -9.53 -0.85 1.14
C ILE A 357 -9.24 -0.88 2.63
N ASP A 358 -9.45 -2.05 3.25
CA ASP A 358 -9.23 -2.24 4.67
C ASP A 358 -7.99 -3.11 4.90
N VAL A 359 -7.07 -2.67 5.76
CA VAL A 359 -5.89 -3.44 6.16
C VAL A 359 -6.17 -4.17 7.45
N TRP A 360 -6.40 -5.48 7.35
CA TRP A 360 -6.76 -6.33 8.50
C TRP A 360 -5.66 -7.34 8.83
N GLY A 361 -5.63 -7.78 10.09
CA GLY A 361 -4.84 -8.95 10.49
C GLY A 361 -5.31 -10.22 9.78
N ALA A 362 -4.40 -11.14 9.53
CA ALA A 362 -4.71 -12.40 8.82
C ALA A 362 -5.71 -13.30 9.57
N ASP A 363 -5.87 -13.12 10.85
CA ASP A 363 -6.89 -13.78 11.70
C ASP A 363 -8.33 -13.40 11.31
N HIS A 364 -8.53 -12.28 10.62
CA HIS A 364 -9.83 -11.83 10.12
C HIS A 364 -10.21 -12.40 8.72
N HIS A 365 -9.44 -13.34 8.15
CA HIS A 365 -9.71 -13.91 6.83
C HIS A 365 -11.15 -14.39 6.64
N GLY A 366 -11.73 -15.08 7.64
CA GLY A 366 -13.11 -15.57 7.59
C GLY A 366 -14.18 -14.47 7.59
N HIS A 367 -13.83 -13.24 8.00
CA HIS A 367 -14.75 -12.11 8.06
C HIS A 367 -14.95 -11.43 6.68
N VAL A 368 -13.95 -11.51 5.80
CA VAL A 368 -13.95 -10.82 4.50
C VAL A 368 -15.17 -11.18 3.64
N MET A 369 -15.41 -12.48 3.45
CA MET A 369 -16.52 -12.95 2.61
C MET A 369 -17.87 -12.55 3.21
N ARG A 370 -18.00 -12.59 4.52
CA ARG A 370 -19.22 -12.20 5.27
C ARG A 370 -19.55 -10.73 5.05
N MET A 371 -18.53 -9.86 5.16
CA MET A 371 -18.70 -8.42 4.93
C MET A 371 -19.08 -8.09 3.49
N LYS A 372 -18.40 -8.68 2.50
CA LYS A 372 -18.76 -8.52 1.08
C LYS A 372 -20.20 -8.94 0.81
N GLY A 373 -20.61 -10.10 1.31
CA GLY A 373 -21.99 -10.59 1.20
C GLY A 373 -23.00 -9.66 1.88
N ALA A 374 -22.67 -9.10 3.04
CA ALA A 374 -23.53 -8.15 3.73
C ALA A 374 -23.69 -6.84 2.94
N MET A 375 -22.62 -6.35 2.30
CA MET A 375 -22.69 -5.16 1.42
C MET A 375 -23.62 -5.42 0.23
N ASP A 376 -23.48 -6.56 -0.46
CA ASP A 376 -24.39 -6.96 -1.54
C ASP A 376 -25.86 -7.03 -1.05
N ALA A 377 -26.07 -7.60 0.13
CA ALA A 377 -27.40 -7.74 0.72
C ALA A 377 -28.08 -6.40 0.98
N ILE A 378 -27.35 -5.39 1.42
CA ILE A 378 -27.91 -4.05 1.67
C ILE A 378 -27.96 -3.17 0.42
N GLY A 379 -27.36 -3.59 -0.70
CA GLY A 379 -27.51 -2.95 -2.02
C GLY A 379 -26.28 -2.20 -2.52
N TYR A 380 -25.10 -2.46 -1.95
CA TYR A 380 -23.81 -2.00 -2.47
C TYR A 380 -23.11 -3.14 -3.21
N ASP A 381 -22.09 -2.80 -4.00
CA ASP A 381 -21.22 -3.78 -4.64
C ASP A 381 -20.15 -4.24 -3.63
N GLY A 382 -20.33 -5.45 -3.08
CA GLY A 382 -19.40 -6.04 -2.12
C GLY A 382 -18.00 -6.26 -2.69
N ASP A 383 -17.82 -6.30 -4.01
CA ASP A 383 -16.51 -6.45 -4.64
C ASP A 383 -15.71 -5.13 -4.64
N LYS A 384 -16.37 -4.01 -4.33
CA LYS A 384 -15.71 -2.72 -4.06
C LYS A 384 -15.12 -2.61 -2.66
N LEU A 385 -15.40 -3.56 -1.78
CA LEU A 385 -14.69 -3.75 -0.51
C LEU A 385 -13.50 -4.68 -0.73
N ASN A 386 -12.31 -4.13 -0.71
CA ASN A 386 -11.06 -4.87 -0.81
C ASN A 386 -10.42 -4.99 0.58
N VAL A 387 -9.85 -6.13 0.87
CA VAL A 387 -9.20 -6.36 2.16
C VAL A 387 -7.77 -6.83 1.93
N VAL A 388 -6.81 -6.06 2.43
CA VAL A 388 -5.40 -6.41 2.46
C VAL A 388 -5.14 -7.15 3.78
N LEU A 389 -4.95 -8.46 3.69
CA LEU A 389 -4.67 -9.29 4.86
C LEU A 389 -3.18 -9.24 5.21
N MET A 390 -2.88 -8.77 6.41
CA MET A 390 -1.51 -8.58 6.88
C MET A 390 -1.11 -9.68 7.86
N GLN A 391 0.02 -10.35 7.58
CA GLN A 391 0.60 -11.35 8.46
C GLN A 391 1.33 -10.73 9.66
N LEU A 392 1.48 -11.54 10.70
CA LEU A 392 2.15 -11.15 11.94
C LEU A 392 3.61 -10.76 11.71
N VAL A 393 4.08 -9.84 12.55
CA VAL A 393 5.47 -9.42 12.64
C VAL A 393 6.09 -9.98 13.91
N LYS A 394 7.29 -10.51 13.79
CA LYS A 394 8.13 -10.90 14.92
C LYS A 394 9.29 -9.92 15.02
N LEU A 395 9.62 -9.49 16.23
CA LEU A 395 10.83 -8.70 16.46
C LEU A 395 12.01 -9.63 16.73
N VAL A 396 13.13 -9.32 16.09
CA VAL A 396 14.40 -10.03 16.27
C VAL A 396 15.47 -9.02 16.70
N LYS A 397 16.30 -9.39 17.67
CA LYS A 397 17.47 -8.65 18.11
C LYS A 397 18.59 -9.62 18.47
N ASP A 398 19.83 -9.35 18.05
CA ASP A 398 20.97 -10.26 18.23
C ASP A 398 20.70 -11.68 17.66
N GLY A 399 19.84 -11.79 16.63
CA GLY A 399 19.40 -13.06 16.03
C GLY A 399 18.36 -13.83 16.86
N GLU A 400 17.89 -13.29 17.97
CA GLU A 400 16.90 -13.93 18.85
C GLU A 400 15.56 -13.21 18.85
N LEU A 401 14.47 -13.96 19.09
CA LEU A 401 13.12 -13.43 19.14
C LEU A 401 12.90 -12.56 20.40
N VAL A 402 12.49 -11.32 20.19
CA VAL A 402 12.18 -10.39 21.28
C VAL A 402 10.68 -10.38 21.53
N LYS A 403 10.23 -10.83 22.72
CA LYS A 403 8.81 -10.84 23.11
C LYS A 403 8.45 -9.66 24.01
N MET A 404 9.41 -9.08 24.69
CA MET A 404 9.19 -8.04 25.71
C MET A 404 10.26 -6.95 25.60
N SER A 405 9.88 -5.71 25.87
CA SER A 405 10.83 -4.59 25.96
C SER A 405 11.83 -4.82 27.10
N LYS A 406 13.13 -4.71 26.84
CA LYS A 406 14.18 -4.78 27.89
C LYS A 406 14.02 -3.67 28.93
N ARG A 407 13.46 -2.50 28.52
CA ARG A 407 13.30 -1.33 29.39
C ARG A 407 12.10 -1.47 30.33
N THR A 408 10.99 -2.01 29.87
CA THR A 408 9.72 -2.04 30.60
C THR A 408 9.36 -3.43 31.12
N GLY A 409 9.97 -4.51 30.61
CA GLY A 409 9.60 -5.89 30.93
C GLY A 409 8.21 -6.32 30.43
N LYS A 410 7.61 -5.53 29.54
CA LYS A 410 6.25 -5.70 29.01
C LYS A 410 6.26 -5.93 27.49
N ALA A 411 5.12 -6.27 26.93
CA ALA A 411 4.92 -6.33 25.49
C ALA A 411 5.34 -4.99 24.85
N ILE A 412 6.06 -5.04 23.74
CA ILE A 412 6.58 -3.85 23.07
C ILE A 412 5.43 -3.06 22.49
N GLN A 413 5.29 -1.81 22.93
CA GLN A 413 4.33 -0.84 22.40
C GLN A 413 4.89 -0.17 21.15
N LEU A 414 4.01 0.43 20.33
CA LEU A 414 4.42 1.20 19.16
C LEU A 414 5.36 2.36 19.56
N GLY A 415 4.98 3.10 20.63
CA GLY A 415 5.81 4.20 21.14
C GLY A 415 7.23 3.76 21.52
N ASP A 416 7.36 2.59 22.20
CA ASP A 416 8.66 2.02 22.57
C ASP A 416 9.51 1.66 21.33
N LEU A 417 8.89 1.07 20.32
CA LEU A 417 9.56 0.75 19.05
C LEU A 417 10.11 2.02 18.38
N LEU A 418 9.31 3.08 18.33
CA LEU A 418 9.69 4.35 17.70
C LEU A 418 10.68 5.18 18.54
N ASP A 419 10.94 4.82 19.79
CA ASP A 419 12.02 5.35 20.60
C ASP A 419 13.35 4.63 20.34
N GLU A 420 13.30 3.34 20.00
CA GLU A 420 14.49 2.51 19.76
C GLU A 420 14.92 2.52 18.28
N VAL A 421 13.98 2.67 17.34
CA VAL A 421 14.22 2.57 15.88
C VAL A 421 13.91 3.90 15.20
N PRO A 422 14.78 4.41 14.31
CA PRO A 422 14.44 5.57 13.48
C PRO A 422 13.16 5.36 12.70
N VAL A 423 12.27 6.35 12.72
CA VAL A 423 10.97 6.30 12.02
C VAL A 423 11.14 5.98 10.54
N ASP A 424 12.14 6.55 9.89
CA ASP A 424 12.44 6.30 8.48
C ASP A 424 12.76 4.82 8.21
N SER A 425 13.56 4.20 9.10
CA SER A 425 13.88 2.77 9.00
C SER A 425 12.64 1.90 9.22
N ALA A 426 11.82 2.21 10.22
CA ALA A 426 10.60 1.47 10.50
C ALA A 426 9.65 1.52 9.30
N ARG A 427 9.36 2.71 8.77
CA ARG A 427 8.47 2.91 7.61
C ARG A 427 8.95 2.17 6.37
N PHE A 428 10.26 2.23 6.08
CA PHE A 428 10.83 1.57 4.92
C PHE A 428 10.84 0.05 5.07
N LEU A 429 11.34 -0.46 6.18
CA LEU A 429 11.52 -1.89 6.42
C LEU A 429 10.17 -2.64 6.45
N PHE A 430 9.13 -2.07 7.07
CA PHE A 430 7.79 -2.68 7.06
C PHE A 430 7.19 -2.79 5.64
N ASN A 431 7.68 -2.00 4.68
CA ASN A 431 7.29 -2.05 3.27
C ASN A 431 8.29 -2.82 2.38
N THR A 432 9.19 -3.65 2.94
CA THR A 432 10.08 -4.52 2.15
C THR A 432 9.48 -5.90 1.85
N LYS A 433 8.43 -6.29 2.58
CA LYS A 433 7.73 -7.58 2.45
C LYS A 433 6.25 -7.35 2.19
N GLU A 434 5.69 -8.07 1.23
CA GLU A 434 4.24 -8.06 0.94
C GLU A 434 3.40 -8.32 2.20
N ALA A 435 2.22 -7.73 2.28
CA ALA A 435 1.34 -7.81 3.46
C ALA A 435 1.08 -9.26 3.91
N ASN A 436 0.83 -10.16 2.97
CA ASN A 436 0.50 -11.57 3.21
C ASN A 436 1.72 -12.43 3.64
N THR A 437 2.92 -11.86 3.67
CA THR A 437 4.16 -12.57 4.03
C THR A 437 4.48 -12.33 5.51
N GLN A 438 4.81 -13.39 6.26
CA GLN A 438 5.35 -13.27 7.60
C GLN A 438 6.66 -12.48 7.58
N MET A 439 6.86 -11.65 8.58
CA MET A 439 8.01 -10.77 8.66
C MET A 439 8.71 -10.87 10.01
N ASP A 440 10.00 -11.14 9.96
CA ASP A 440 10.90 -10.88 11.06
C ASP A 440 11.46 -9.45 10.88
N PHE A 441 11.17 -8.58 11.85
CA PHE A 441 11.68 -7.22 11.88
C PHE A 441 12.93 -7.19 12.75
N ASP A 442 14.06 -7.01 12.10
CA ASP A 442 15.38 -7.00 12.72
C ASP A 442 15.68 -5.60 13.27
N LEU A 443 15.75 -5.49 14.60
CA LEU A 443 16.03 -4.23 15.30
C LEU A 443 17.47 -3.75 15.08
N ASP A 444 18.44 -4.67 14.96
CA ASP A 444 19.83 -4.32 14.73
C ASP A 444 20.03 -3.77 13.34
N LEU A 445 19.41 -4.41 12.34
CA LEU A 445 19.35 -3.90 10.97
C LEU A 445 18.69 -2.52 10.92
N ALA A 446 17.58 -2.33 11.63
CA ALA A 446 16.80 -1.09 11.59
C ALA A 446 17.57 0.13 12.12
N VAL A 447 18.53 -0.06 13.03
CA VAL A 447 19.36 1.03 13.57
C VAL A 447 20.73 1.13 12.89
N SER A 448 21.11 0.17 12.05
CA SER A 448 22.41 0.19 11.39
C SER A 448 22.51 1.33 10.36
N GLN A 449 23.71 1.97 10.32
CA GLN A 449 24.02 3.05 9.39
C GLN A 449 25.03 2.58 8.33
N ASP A 450 24.69 1.49 7.67
CA ASP A 450 25.49 0.89 6.62
C ASP A 450 24.64 0.38 5.45
N ASN A 451 25.29 -0.16 4.42
CA ASN A 451 24.63 -0.60 3.19
C ASN A 451 23.71 -1.83 3.37
N GLN A 452 23.71 -2.48 4.53
CA GLN A 452 22.79 -3.58 4.80
C GLN A 452 21.38 -3.07 5.11
N ASN A 453 21.29 -1.88 5.70
CA ASN A 453 20.02 -1.21 5.94
C ASN A 453 19.52 -0.57 4.62
N PRO A 454 18.44 -1.08 4.02
CA PRO A 454 18.02 -0.65 2.69
C PRO A 454 17.57 0.83 2.65
N VAL A 455 17.01 1.39 3.72
CA VAL A 455 16.67 2.83 3.72
C VAL A 455 17.93 3.68 3.75
N TYR A 456 18.93 3.30 4.57
CA TYR A 456 20.21 3.99 4.60
C TYR A 456 20.89 3.94 3.23
N TYR A 457 20.87 2.79 2.57
CA TYR A 457 21.43 2.59 1.24
C TYR A 457 20.80 3.53 0.18
N VAL A 458 19.48 3.67 0.21
CA VAL A 458 18.75 4.58 -0.70
C VAL A 458 19.04 6.05 -0.37
N GLN A 459 19.02 6.42 0.93
CA GLN A 459 19.34 7.77 1.38
C GLN A 459 20.79 8.14 1.03
N TYR A 460 21.72 7.19 1.18
CA TYR A 460 23.12 7.38 0.81
C TYR A 460 23.30 7.65 -0.70
N ALA A 461 22.55 6.96 -1.56
CA ALA A 461 22.58 7.25 -3.00
C ALA A 461 22.19 8.71 -3.29
N HIS A 462 21.13 9.21 -2.66
CA HIS A 462 20.72 10.61 -2.78
C HIS A 462 21.80 11.58 -2.26
N ALA A 463 22.28 11.37 -1.05
CA ALA A 463 23.31 12.20 -0.43
C ALA A 463 24.62 12.23 -1.24
N ARG A 464 24.98 11.09 -1.84
CA ARG A 464 26.16 11.00 -2.73
C ARG A 464 25.99 11.86 -3.97
N ILE A 465 24.83 11.85 -4.62
CA ILE A 465 24.56 12.73 -5.77
C ILE A 465 24.65 14.20 -5.36
N CYS A 466 24.05 14.57 -4.24
CA CYS A 466 24.16 15.93 -3.69
C CYS A 466 25.61 16.33 -3.43
N SER A 467 26.45 15.43 -2.92
CA SER A 467 27.87 15.65 -2.69
C SER A 467 28.65 15.84 -3.98
N ILE A 468 28.32 15.10 -5.06
CA ILE A 468 28.90 15.29 -6.40
C ILE A 468 28.62 16.72 -6.89
N PHE A 469 27.39 17.17 -6.84
CA PHE A 469 27.01 18.53 -7.25
C PHE A 469 27.70 19.59 -6.40
N LYS A 470 27.75 19.44 -5.08
CA LYS A 470 28.44 20.36 -4.17
C LYS A 470 29.95 20.43 -4.45
N SER A 471 30.58 19.30 -4.82
CA SER A 471 32.01 19.25 -5.15
C SER A 471 32.30 19.96 -6.47
N LEU A 472 31.52 19.72 -7.50
CA LEU A 472 31.69 20.32 -8.83
C LEU A 472 31.42 21.83 -8.80
N ALA A 473 30.42 22.28 -8.01
CA ALA A 473 30.13 23.69 -7.84
C ALA A 473 31.30 24.49 -7.25
N LYS A 474 32.13 23.89 -6.37
CA LYS A 474 33.36 24.50 -5.85
C LYS A 474 34.41 24.72 -6.93
N GLU A 475 34.33 24.01 -8.03
CA GLU A 475 35.21 24.12 -9.19
C GLU A 475 34.60 24.98 -10.31
N GLY A 476 33.43 25.60 -10.04
CA GLY A 476 32.73 26.44 -11.02
C GLY A 476 31.89 25.65 -12.03
N ILE A 477 31.73 24.32 -11.83
CA ILE A 477 30.93 23.46 -12.70
C ILE A 477 29.54 23.33 -12.10
N SER A 478 28.51 23.72 -12.87
CA SER A 478 27.10 23.59 -12.50
C SER A 478 26.34 22.82 -13.58
N PRO A 479 25.33 22.01 -13.19
CA PRO A 479 24.43 21.41 -14.16
C PRO A 479 23.71 22.50 -14.98
N ARG A 480 23.57 22.25 -16.28
CA ARG A 480 22.80 23.07 -17.20
C ARG A 480 21.89 22.20 -18.06
N GLU A 481 21.00 22.83 -18.78
CA GLU A 481 20.19 22.14 -19.78
C GLU A 481 21.10 21.55 -20.88
N CYS A 482 20.84 20.30 -21.24
CA CYS A 482 21.56 19.58 -22.28
C CYS A 482 20.81 19.63 -23.59
N THR A 483 21.59 19.74 -24.70
CA THR A 483 21.06 19.55 -26.05
C THR A 483 20.77 18.07 -26.34
N ASP A 484 20.00 17.77 -27.40
CA ASP A 484 19.79 16.40 -27.87
C ASP A 484 21.08 15.67 -28.21
N ALA A 485 22.00 16.38 -28.84
CA ALA A 485 23.32 15.84 -29.21
C ALA A 485 24.14 15.45 -27.97
N GLU A 486 24.05 16.21 -26.87
CA GLU A 486 24.73 15.90 -25.62
C GLU A 486 24.06 14.70 -24.91
N LEU A 487 22.73 14.65 -24.82
CA LEU A 487 22.03 13.52 -24.25
C LEU A 487 22.25 12.22 -25.02
N ALA A 488 22.41 12.31 -26.34
CA ALA A 488 22.72 11.16 -27.19
C ALA A 488 24.13 10.56 -26.94
N LEU A 489 25.00 11.24 -26.18
CA LEU A 489 26.29 10.70 -25.74
C LEU A 489 26.15 9.63 -24.63
N LEU A 490 24.99 9.49 -24.00
CA LEU A 490 24.71 8.46 -22.98
C LEU A 490 24.49 7.09 -23.66
N THR A 491 25.58 6.43 -24.01
CA THR A 491 25.55 5.18 -24.79
C THR A 491 26.01 3.94 -24.01
N ALA A 492 26.63 4.13 -22.83
CA ALA A 492 27.12 3.02 -22.01
C ALA A 492 25.94 2.13 -21.53
N PRO A 493 26.15 0.80 -21.42
CA PRO A 493 25.11 -0.11 -20.94
C PRO A 493 24.53 0.30 -19.59
N GLU A 494 25.36 0.76 -18.66
CA GLU A 494 24.95 1.19 -17.32
C GLU A 494 24.11 2.47 -17.37
N GLU A 495 24.38 3.38 -18.30
CA GLU A 495 23.57 4.60 -18.52
C GLU A 495 22.18 4.22 -19.05
N LYS A 496 22.12 3.37 -20.06
CA LYS A 496 20.87 2.90 -20.66
C LYS A 496 20.02 2.11 -19.67
N GLU A 497 20.65 1.19 -18.89
CA GLU A 497 19.96 0.41 -17.88
C GLU A 497 19.34 1.30 -16.80
N LEU A 498 20.07 2.32 -16.36
CA LEU A 498 19.60 3.29 -15.38
C LEU A 498 18.43 4.13 -15.90
N ILE A 499 18.51 4.62 -17.16
CA ILE A 499 17.45 5.41 -17.79
C ILE A 499 16.19 4.55 -18.01
N ASN A 500 16.33 3.30 -18.45
CA ASN A 500 15.23 2.36 -18.60
C ASN A 500 14.50 2.12 -17.26
N HIS A 501 15.27 2.00 -16.20
CA HIS A 501 14.68 1.84 -14.86
C HIS A 501 13.95 3.11 -14.40
N LEU A 502 14.53 4.30 -14.66
CA LEU A 502 13.84 5.58 -14.40
C LEU A 502 12.53 5.68 -15.18
N ALA A 503 12.51 5.27 -16.44
CA ALA A 503 11.31 5.30 -17.30
C ALA A 503 10.19 4.41 -16.79
N SER A 504 10.48 3.32 -16.08
CA SER A 504 9.47 2.40 -15.55
C SER A 504 8.73 2.91 -14.30
N TYR A 505 9.15 4.04 -13.71
CA TYR A 505 8.64 4.52 -12.41
C TYR A 505 7.11 4.69 -12.37
N THR A 506 6.52 5.34 -13.37
CA THR A 506 5.06 5.54 -13.44
C THR A 506 4.31 4.21 -13.48
N ASN A 507 4.84 3.23 -14.23
CA ASN A 507 4.23 1.91 -14.32
C ASN A 507 4.33 1.12 -13.00
N GLU A 508 5.44 1.28 -12.26
CA GLU A 508 5.57 0.67 -10.93
C GLU A 508 4.57 1.27 -9.94
N ILE A 509 4.34 2.57 -9.97
CA ILE A 509 3.30 3.23 -9.17
C ILE A 509 1.91 2.68 -9.53
N ILE A 510 1.57 2.59 -10.82
CA ILE A 510 0.29 2.05 -11.27
C ILE A 510 0.15 0.57 -10.87
N SER A 511 1.20 -0.23 -11.02
CA SER A 511 1.20 -1.64 -10.62
C SER A 511 1.01 -1.82 -9.11
N ALA A 512 1.70 -1.00 -8.31
CA ALA A 512 1.55 -1.00 -6.86
C ALA A 512 0.12 -0.60 -6.43
N ALA A 513 -0.48 0.39 -7.09
CA ALA A 513 -1.85 0.80 -6.84
C ALA A 513 -2.87 -0.28 -7.22
N LYS A 514 -2.69 -0.96 -8.36
CA LYS A 514 -3.56 -2.06 -8.82
C LYS A 514 -3.59 -3.24 -7.87
N ASP A 515 -2.42 -3.61 -7.37
CA ASP A 515 -2.25 -4.81 -6.54
C ASP A 515 -2.35 -4.49 -5.04
N TYR A 516 -2.59 -3.23 -4.69
CA TYR A 516 -2.58 -2.72 -3.30
C TYR A 516 -1.28 -3.09 -2.56
N ASP A 517 -0.15 -3.05 -3.26
CA ASP A 517 1.15 -3.47 -2.77
C ASP A 517 2.23 -2.37 -2.87
N PRO A 518 2.41 -1.53 -1.85
CA PRO A 518 3.44 -0.50 -1.82
C PRO A 518 4.88 -1.05 -1.81
N THR A 519 5.07 -2.35 -1.54
CA THR A 519 6.41 -2.96 -1.52
C THR A 519 7.09 -2.96 -2.89
N LYS A 520 6.30 -2.89 -3.97
CA LYS A 520 6.82 -2.74 -5.33
C LYS A 520 7.65 -1.46 -5.47
N VAL A 521 7.16 -0.36 -4.89
CA VAL A 521 7.85 0.94 -4.92
C VAL A 521 9.12 0.91 -4.07
N THR A 522 9.09 0.23 -2.93
CA THR A 522 10.29 0.05 -2.08
C THR A 522 11.36 -0.76 -2.80
N ARG A 523 10.98 -1.83 -3.49
CA ARG A 523 11.89 -2.62 -4.34
C ARG A 523 12.44 -1.79 -5.49
N TYR A 524 11.58 -1.03 -6.16
CA TYR A 524 11.96 -0.15 -7.26
C TYR A 524 13.05 0.85 -6.85
N VAL A 525 12.86 1.58 -5.75
CA VAL A 525 13.83 2.60 -5.32
C VAL A 525 15.14 1.99 -4.81
N THR A 526 15.09 0.81 -4.22
CA THR A 526 16.30 0.07 -3.81
C THR A 526 17.10 -0.35 -5.04
N GLN A 527 16.42 -0.84 -6.08
CA GLN A 527 17.06 -1.18 -7.36
C GLN A 527 17.61 0.07 -8.06
N LEU A 528 16.89 1.19 -8.02
CA LEU A 528 17.36 2.48 -8.56
C LEU A 528 18.69 2.90 -7.90
N ALA A 529 18.79 2.80 -6.58
CA ALA A 529 20.03 3.09 -5.85
C ALA A 529 21.17 2.15 -6.28
N THR A 530 20.87 0.86 -6.47
CA THR A 530 21.85 -0.15 -6.93
C THR A 530 22.36 0.18 -8.33
N LEU A 531 21.46 0.50 -9.26
CA LEU A 531 21.82 0.86 -10.63
C LEU A 531 22.60 2.16 -10.69
N PHE A 532 22.25 3.14 -9.85
CA PHE A 532 23.02 4.37 -9.71
C PHE A 532 24.47 4.10 -9.26
N HIS A 533 24.68 3.25 -8.25
CA HIS A 533 26.03 2.91 -7.80
C HIS A 533 26.81 2.14 -8.87
N LYS A 534 26.17 1.25 -9.64
CA LYS A 534 26.77 0.55 -10.77
C LYS A 534 27.22 1.56 -11.84
N PHE A 535 26.32 2.45 -12.25
CA PHE A 535 26.63 3.53 -13.20
C PHE A 535 27.79 4.41 -12.69
N TYR A 536 27.74 4.87 -11.45
CA TYR A 536 28.76 5.77 -10.91
C TYR A 536 30.16 5.13 -10.83
N ASN A 537 30.23 3.82 -10.64
CA ASN A 537 31.49 3.09 -10.62
C ASN A 537 32.05 2.83 -12.04
N ALA A 538 31.17 2.63 -13.02
CA ALA A 538 31.56 2.33 -14.41
C ALA A 538 31.80 3.60 -15.24
N CYS A 539 31.03 4.66 -15.02
CA CYS A 539 31.00 5.86 -15.82
C CYS A 539 31.49 7.07 -15.01
N ARG A 540 32.62 7.64 -15.39
CA ARG A 540 33.11 8.86 -14.75
C ARG A 540 32.19 10.03 -15.07
N VAL A 541 31.84 10.81 -14.05
CA VAL A 541 31.08 12.06 -14.25
C VAL A 541 32.03 13.22 -14.45
N LYS A 542 33.07 13.33 -13.62
CA LYS A 542 34.06 14.39 -13.67
C LYS A 542 35.25 14.01 -14.57
N GLY A 543 35.72 14.97 -15.38
CA GLY A 543 36.92 14.82 -16.21
C GLY A 543 36.68 14.25 -17.62
N GLU A 544 35.43 14.11 -18.00
CA GLU A 544 34.99 13.82 -19.36
C GLU A 544 34.87 15.12 -20.17
N GLU A 545 34.66 15.01 -21.50
CA GLU A 545 34.28 16.14 -22.31
C GLU A 545 33.01 16.80 -21.81
N GLU A 546 32.92 18.14 -21.96
CA GLU A 546 31.85 18.92 -21.34
C GLU A 546 30.44 18.39 -21.65
N GLY A 547 30.16 18.05 -22.91
CA GLY A 547 28.86 17.53 -23.31
C GLY A 547 28.46 16.24 -22.58
N LEU A 548 29.38 15.25 -22.54
CA LEU A 548 29.15 13.99 -21.83
C LEU A 548 29.05 14.19 -20.30
N MET A 549 29.89 15.06 -19.73
CA MET A 549 29.83 15.41 -18.32
C MET A 549 28.46 16.01 -17.96
N GLN A 550 27.97 16.96 -18.73
CA GLN A 550 26.65 17.57 -18.51
C GLN A 550 25.51 16.55 -18.66
N ALA A 551 25.56 15.67 -19.66
CA ALA A 551 24.57 14.61 -19.83
C ALA A 551 24.54 13.64 -18.63
N ARG A 552 25.72 13.24 -18.10
CA ARG A 552 25.80 12.41 -16.89
C ARG A 552 25.34 13.14 -15.64
N LEU A 553 25.57 14.45 -15.53
CA LEU A 553 25.01 15.26 -14.44
C LEU A 553 23.47 15.35 -14.54
N ALA A 554 22.94 15.49 -15.74
CA ALA A 554 21.49 15.46 -15.98
C ALA A 554 20.88 14.11 -15.53
N LEU A 555 21.53 12.98 -15.87
CA LEU A 555 21.12 11.65 -15.44
C LEU A 555 21.20 11.51 -13.91
N CYS A 556 22.28 11.95 -13.27
CA CYS A 556 22.37 11.99 -11.80
C CYS A 556 21.23 12.80 -11.18
N ASN A 557 20.86 13.93 -11.78
CA ASN A 557 19.76 14.76 -11.29
C ASN A 557 18.40 14.06 -11.41
N CYS A 558 18.16 13.30 -12.48
CA CYS A 558 16.99 12.46 -12.64
C CYS A 558 16.88 11.40 -11.52
N VAL A 559 17.98 10.70 -11.24
CA VAL A 559 18.03 9.70 -10.14
C VAL A 559 17.74 10.35 -8.81
N ARG A 560 18.37 11.50 -8.52
CA ARG A 560 18.14 12.27 -7.29
C ARG A 560 16.66 12.64 -7.13
N ALA A 561 16.04 13.13 -8.20
CA ALA A 561 14.63 13.53 -8.20
C ALA A 561 13.70 12.34 -7.90
N VAL A 562 13.91 11.20 -8.55
CA VAL A 562 13.06 10.01 -8.35
C VAL A 562 13.25 9.40 -6.98
N ILE A 563 14.48 9.29 -6.45
CA ILE A 563 14.72 8.85 -5.06
C ILE A 563 13.99 9.77 -4.09
N LYS A 564 14.12 11.10 -4.25
CA LYS A 564 13.44 12.09 -3.42
C LYS A 564 11.92 11.92 -3.48
N ASN A 565 11.35 11.71 -4.67
CA ASN A 565 9.91 11.50 -4.86
C ASN A 565 9.41 10.29 -4.07
N VAL A 566 10.11 9.15 -4.14
CA VAL A 566 9.72 7.94 -3.42
C VAL A 566 9.83 8.13 -1.91
N LEU A 567 10.96 8.63 -1.42
CA LEU A 567 11.18 8.83 0.02
C LEU A 567 10.17 9.83 0.60
N THR A 568 9.95 10.96 -0.08
CA THR A 568 8.97 11.97 0.36
C THR A 568 7.54 11.42 0.34
N MET A 569 7.16 10.67 -0.70
CA MET A 569 5.85 10.02 -0.80
C MET A 569 5.59 9.10 0.40
N PHE A 570 6.61 8.43 0.91
CA PHE A 570 6.51 7.53 2.06
C PHE A 570 6.79 8.22 3.41
N ASN A 571 6.84 9.56 3.45
CA ASN A 571 7.17 10.35 4.64
C ASN A 571 8.53 9.96 5.27
N ILE A 572 9.49 9.56 4.43
CA ILE A 572 10.87 9.23 4.78
C ILE A 572 11.76 10.42 4.44
N SER A 573 12.70 10.74 5.31
CA SER A 573 13.63 11.84 5.08
C SER A 573 14.57 11.57 3.90
N CYS A 574 14.98 12.63 3.22
CA CYS A 574 15.87 12.57 2.08
C CYS A 574 17.08 13.50 2.31
N PRO A 575 18.08 13.05 3.11
CA PRO A 575 19.21 13.90 3.50
C PRO A 575 20.12 14.23 2.31
N GLU A 576 20.69 15.43 2.30
CA GLU A 576 21.67 15.85 1.30
C GLU A 576 23.12 15.54 1.68
N SER A 577 23.34 15.04 2.89
CA SER A 577 24.64 14.62 3.42
C SER A 577 24.44 13.54 4.48
N MET A 578 25.27 12.53 4.46
CA MET A 578 25.33 11.43 5.42
C MET A 578 26.77 11.13 5.79
#